data_9ff6473ea0e0254e923449ffccc1f973
#
_entry.id   9ff6473ea0e0254e923449ffccc1f973
#
_cell.length_a   1.000
_cell.length_b   1.000
_cell.length_c   1.000
_cell.angle_alpha   90.00
_cell.angle_beta   90.00
_cell.angle_gamma   90.00
#
_symmetry.space_group_name_H-M   'P 1'
#
loop_
_entity.id
_entity.type
_entity.pdbx_description
1 polymer ?
#
loop_
_entity_poly.entity_id
_entity_poly.type
_entity_poly.pdbx_seq_one_letter_code
_entity_poly.pdbx_strand_id
1 'polypeptide(L)'
;MELARREFFFYCNLKAPDFYKEDRKYLVDLCDGFQDFIQSDDEVMIVNEPPRHGKSRTAGLLVEWVLGNDQTQKIMTGSYNETLSTMFSKNVRNDIQEEKADENRIVFSDIFPGVSIKRGDGAMNLWSLEGGYNNYLATSPTGTATGFGATLLIIDD
;
A
#
# COMPACT_ATOMS: atom_id res chain seq x y z
N MET A 1 -13.81 -12.59 -0.18
CA MET A 1 -13.28 -11.41 0.52
C MET A 1 -12.36 -11.76 1.68
N GLU A 2 -12.69 -12.76 2.49
CA GLU A 2 -11.81 -13.16 3.60
C GLU A 2 -10.43 -13.63 3.13
N LEU A 3 -10.38 -14.41 2.05
CA LEU A 3 -9.09 -14.86 1.50
C LEU A 3 -8.21 -13.67 1.07
N ALA A 4 -8.81 -12.63 0.50
CA ALA A 4 -8.08 -11.43 0.10
C ALA A 4 -7.52 -10.66 1.31
N ARG A 5 -8.17 -10.73 2.45
CA ARG A 5 -7.64 -10.13 3.69
C ARG A 5 -6.45 -10.91 4.24
N ARG A 6 -6.39 -12.21 4.01
CA ARG A 6 -5.35 -13.11 4.55
C ARG A 6 -4.20 -13.32 3.60
N GLU A 7 -4.44 -13.28 2.29
CA GLU A 7 -3.46 -13.58 1.25
C GLU A 7 -3.23 -12.36 0.36
N PHE A 8 -2.05 -11.80 0.43
CA PHE A 8 -1.74 -10.56 -0.29
C PHE A 8 -1.86 -10.70 -1.81
N PHE A 9 -1.34 -11.80 -2.39
CA PHE A 9 -1.48 -12.01 -3.83
C PHE A 9 -2.96 -12.04 -4.24
N PHE A 10 -3.80 -12.68 -3.45
CA PHE A 10 -5.23 -12.74 -3.76
C PHE A 10 -5.90 -11.37 -3.68
N TYR A 11 -5.46 -10.52 -2.73
CA TYR A 11 -5.89 -9.12 -2.67
C TYR A 11 -5.53 -8.40 -3.97
N CYS A 12 -4.28 -8.52 -4.43
CA CYS A 12 -3.82 -7.90 -5.67
C CYS A 12 -4.60 -8.43 -6.89
N ASN A 13 -4.85 -9.73 -6.94
CA ASN A 13 -5.61 -10.35 -8.01
C ASN A 13 -7.04 -9.81 -8.07
N LEU A 14 -7.73 -9.66 -6.95
CA LEU A 14 -9.07 -9.08 -6.93
C LEU A 14 -9.09 -7.62 -7.36
N LYS A 15 -8.09 -6.84 -6.94
CA LYS A 15 -8.00 -5.41 -7.27
C LYS A 15 -7.63 -5.17 -8.74
N ALA A 16 -6.80 -6.02 -9.32
CA ALA A 16 -6.32 -5.86 -10.69
C ALA A 16 -6.14 -7.23 -11.35
N PRO A 17 -7.25 -7.91 -11.70
CA PRO A 17 -7.20 -9.29 -12.20
C PRO A 17 -6.48 -9.44 -13.54
N ASP A 18 -6.45 -8.40 -14.36
CA ASP A 18 -5.77 -8.44 -15.65
C ASP A 18 -4.24 -8.36 -15.51
N PHE A 19 -3.77 -7.82 -14.41
CA PHE A 19 -2.32 -7.69 -14.15
C PHE A 19 -1.80 -8.82 -13.26
N TYR A 20 -2.43 -9.07 -12.11
CA TYR A 20 -1.98 -10.08 -11.15
C TYR A 20 -2.59 -11.44 -11.48
N LYS A 21 -2.02 -12.09 -12.49
CA LYS A 21 -2.44 -13.41 -12.94
C LYS A 21 -1.55 -14.48 -12.31
N GLU A 22 -2.13 -15.63 -12.02
CA GLU A 22 -1.40 -16.75 -11.41
C GLU A 22 -0.26 -17.30 -12.28
N ASP A 23 -0.36 -17.15 -13.61
CA ASP A 23 0.66 -17.57 -14.55
C ASP A 23 1.85 -16.58 -14.62
N ARG A 24 1.72 -15.39 -14.05
CA ARG A 24 2.82 -14.44 -13.91
C ARG A 24 3.56 -14.71 -12.61
N LYS A 25 4.39 -15.74 -12.64
CA LYS A 25 5.07 -16.24 -11.45
C LYS A 25 5.86 -15.17 -10.71
N TYR A 26 6.50 -14.24 -11.42
CA TYR A 26 7.29 -13.18 -10.79
C TYR A 26 6.42 -12.26 -9.90
N LEU A 27 5.17 -12.03 -10.25
CA LEU A 27 4.23 -11.26 -9.42
C LEU A 27 3.76 -12.06 -8.21
N VAL A 28 3.49 -13.35 -8.40
CA VAL A 28 3.15 -14.25 -7.28
C VAL A 28 4.30 -14.28 -6.27
N ASP A 29 5.53 -14.46 -6.75
CA ASP A 29 6.71 -14.52 -5.89
C ASP A 29 6.95 -13.19 -5.17
N LEU A 30 6.74 -12.06 -5.85
CA LEU A 30 6.87 -10.74 -5.24
C LEU A 30 5.83 -10.53 -4.13
N CYS A 31 4.58 -10.85 -4.39
CA CYS A 31 3.51 -10.72 -3.40
C CYS A 31 3.74 -11.64 -2.19
N ASP A 32 4.12 -12.89 -2.44
CA ASP A 32 4.41 -13.85 -1.37
C ASP A 32 5.62 -13.40 -0.56
N GLY A 33 6.65 -12.87 -1.21
CA GLY A 33 7.82 -12.33 -0.54
C GLY A 33 7.47 -11.14 0.36
N PHE A 34 6.64 -10.23 -0.11
CA PHE A 34 6.16 -9.11 0.70
C PHE A 34 5.37 -9.59 1.91
N GLN A 35 4.45 -10.51 1.71
CA GLN A 35 3.65 -11.06 2.81
C GLN A 35 4.53 -11.77 3.83
N ASP A 36 5.44 -12.62 3.40
CA ASP A 36 6.38 -13.32 4.28
C ASP A 36 7.20 -12.33 5.11
N PHE A 37 7.69 -11.26 4.47
CA PHE A 37 8.45 -10.22 5.16
C PHE A 37 7.61 -9.52 6.25
N ILE A 38 6.37 -9.13 5.93
CA ILE A 38 5.47 -8.45 6.89
C ILE A 38 5.18 -9.36 8.08
N GLN A 39 5.11 -10.67 7.87
CA GLN A 39 4.79 -11.66 8.91
C GLN A 39 6.03 -12.23 9.61
N SER A 40 7.22 -11.84 9.17
CA SER A 40 8.48 -12.31 9.74
C SER A 40 9.06 -11.30 10.74
N ASP A 41 10.15 -11.70 11.41
CA ASP A 41 10.94 -10.82 12.26
C ASP A 41 12.10 -10.17 11.50
N ASP A 42 12.17 -10.33 10.18
CA ASP A 42 13.21 -9.72 9.36
C ASP A 42 13.06 -8.20 9.37
N GLU A 43 14.18 -7.51 9.50
CA GLU A 43 14.19 -6.04 9.61
C GLU A 43 14.24 -5.36 8.25
N VAL A 44 14.86 -5.99 7.25
CA VAL A 44 15.08 -5.39 5.93
C VAL A 44 14.80 -6.40 4.82
N MET A 45 14.06 -5.96 3.81
CA MET A 45 13.87 -6.69 2.56
C MET A 45 14.33 -5.82 1.40
N ILE A 46 15.15 -6.38 0.53
CA ILE A 46 15.62 -5.72 -0.70
C ILE A 46 14.94 -6.39 -1.88
N VAL A 47 14.30 -5.59 -2.74
CA VAL A 47 13.58 -6.08 -3.91
C VAL A 47 14.26 -5.57 -5.16
N ASN A 48 14.74 -6.49 -6.00
CA ASN A 48 15.33 -6.19 -7.31
C ASN A 48 14.45 -6.78 -8.40
N GLU A 49 13.75 -5.90 -9.10
CA GLU A 49 12.89 -6.26 -10.22
C GLU A 49 13.19 -5.34 -11.39
N PRO A 50 13.12 -5.83 -12.64
CA PRO A 50 13.28 -4.96 -13.80
C PRO A 50 12.22 -3.84 -13.81
N PRO A 51 12.52 -2.69 -14.44
CA PRO A 51 11.54 -1.63 -14.60
C PRO A 51 10.25 -2.14 -15.26
N ARG A 52 9.13 -1.57 -14.90
CA ARG A 52 7.79 -1.87 -15.45
C ARG A 52 7.29 -3.28 -15.15
N HIS A 53 7.80 -3.92 -14.11
CA HIS A 53 7.32 -5.23 -13.64
C HIS A 53 6.36 -5.12 -12.44
N GLY A 54 5.82 -3.93 -12.18
CA GLY A 54 4.81 -3.73 -11.16
C GLY A 54 5.34 -3.59 -9.73
N LYS A 55 6.62 -3.32 -9.56
CA LYS A 55 7.25 -3.18 -8.23
C LYS A 55 6.59 -2.08 -7.40
N SER A 56 6.52 -0.86 -7.91
CA SER A 56 5.92 0.27 -7.20
C SER A 56 4.42 0.09 -7.00
N ARG A 57 3.73 -0.44 -8.00
CA ARG A 57 2.30 -0.73 -7.91
C ARG A 57 2.02 -1.75 -6.81
N THR A 58 2.81 -2.81 -6.76
CA THR A 58 2.66 -3.86 -5.73
C THR A 58 2.98 -3.32 -4.34
N ALA A 59 3.98 -2.44 -4.22
CA ALA A 59 4.28 -1.76 -2.96
C ALA A 59 3.11 -0.89 -2.48
N GLY A 60 2.45 -0.18 -3.40
CA GLY A 60 1.25 0.60 -3.07
C GLY A 60 0.10 -0.27 -2.59
N LEU A 61 -0.15 -1.38 -3.26
CA LEU A 61 -1.17 -2.35 -2.83
C LEU A 61 -0.83 -2.98 -1.47
N LEU A 62 0.47 -3.17 -1.19
CA LEU A 62 0.91 -3.66 0.12
C LEU A 62 0.54 -2.68 1.24
N VAL A 63 0.75 -1.39 1.02
CA VAL A 63 0.35 -0.36 1.99
C VAL A 63 -1.15 -0.44 2.28
N GLU A 64 -1.97 -0.54 1.25
CA GLU A 64 -3.42 -0.68 1.39
C GLU A 64 -3.78 -1.93 2.20
N TRP A 65 -3.17 -3.05 1.87
CA TRP A 65 -3.44 -4.33 2.51
C TRP A 65 -3.03 -4.33 3.98
N VAL A 66 -1.88 -3.77 4.31
CA VAL A 66 -1.40 -3.63 5.70
C VAL A 66 -2.34 -2.75 6.50
N LEU A 67 -2.71 -1.58 5.96
CA LEU A 67 -3.62 -0.65 6.64
C LEU A 67 -5.04 -1.20 6.74
N GLY A 68 -5.49 -1.94 5.74
CA GLY A 68 -6.80 -2.59 5.78
C GLY A 68 -6.92 -3.63 6.87
N ASN A 69 -5.84 -4.36 7.12
CA ASN A 69 -5.81 -5.40 8.17
C ASN A 69 -5.56 -4.83 9.58
N ASP A 70 -4.84 -3.71 9.69
CA ASP A 70 -4.48 -3.14 10.99
C ASP A 70 -4.35 -1.62 10.89
N GLN A 71 -5.34 -0.90 11.37
CA GLN A 71 -5.40 0.56 11.32
C GLN A 71 -4.49 1.25 12.36
N THR A 72 -3.79 0.48 13.18
CA THR A 72 -2.77 1.03 14.09
C THR A 72 -1.41 1.19 13.43
N GLN A 73 -1.22 0.61 12.25
CA GLN A 73 0.05 0.69 11.51
C GLN A 73 0.35 2.11 11.09
N LYS A 74 1.65 2.42 11.06
CA LYS A 74 2.16 3.70 10.56
C LYS A 74 3.16 3.42 9.44
N ILE A 75 2.83 3.89 8.25
CA ILE A 75 3.60 3.64 7.03
C ILE A 75 4.32 4.92 6.64
N MET A 76 5.60 4.80 6.36
CA MET A 76 6.37 5.89 5.76
C MET A 76 6.91 5.41 4.42
N THR A 77 6.72 6.21 3.38
CA THR A 77 7.32 5.95 2.08
C THR A 77 8.28 7.06 1.71
N GLY A 78 9.43 6.67 1.18
CA GLY A 78 10.43 7.60 0.67
C GLY A 78 10.69 7.34 -0.80
N SER A 79 10.83 8.41 -1.58
CA SER A 79 11.19 8.35 -2.99
C SER A 79 12.31 9.34 -3.28
N TYR A 80 12.92 9.19 -4.45
CA TYR A 80 14.02 10.04 -4.90
C TYR A 80 13.70 11.54 -4.81
N ASN A 81 12.48 11.91 -5.16
CA ASN A 81 12.06 13.31 -5.09
C ASN A 81 10.62 13.43 -4.54
N GLU A 82 10.27 14.64 -4.17
CA GLU A 82 8.97 14.95 -3.58
C GLU A 82 7.80 14.65 -4.53
N THR A 83 7.98 14.88 -5.83
CA THR A 83 6.93 14.62 -6.82
C THR A 83 6.56 13.14 -6.86
N LEU A 84 7.55 12.24 -6.93
CA LEU A 84 7.33 10.79 -6.94
C LEU A 84 6.72 10.31 -5.64
N SER A 85 7.21 10.85 -4.51
CA SER A 85 6.68 10.52 -3.19
C SER A 85 5.21 10.93 -3.06
N THR A 86 4.87 12.12 -3.51
CA THR A 86 3.49 12.63 -3.49
C THR A 86 2.58 11.82 -4.41
N MET A 87 3.05 11.44 -5.60
CA MET A 87 2.29 10.60 -6.51
C MET A 87 1.97 9.24 -5.90
N PHE A 88 2.94 8.61 -5.26
CA PHE A 88 2.75 7.33 -4.59
C PHE A 88 1.69 7.45 -3.49
N SER A 89 1.79 8.45 -2.63
CA SER A 89 0.84 8.73 -1.56
C SER A 89 -0.58 8.96 -2.11
N LYS A 90 -0.68 9.80 -3.14
CA LYS A 90 -1.95 10.13 -3.78
C LYS A 90 -2.62 8.90 -4.36
N ASN A 91 -1.86 8.03 -5.02
CA ASN A 91 -2.40 6.81 -5.62
C ASN A 91 -2.94 5.86 -4.54
N VAL A 92 -2.20 5.66 -3.46
CA VAL A 92 -2.64 4.82 -2.34
C VAL A 92 -3.91 5.38 -1.70
N ARG A 93 -3.90 6.68 -1.39
CA ARG A 93 -5.06 7.34 -0.76
C ARG A 93 -6.30 7.26 -1.65
N ASN A 94 -6.15 7.58 -2.93
CA ASN A 94 -7.27 7.57 -3.86
C ASN A 94 -7.84 6.16 -4.04
N ASP A 95 -6.98 5.15 -4.02
CA ASP A 95 -7.43 3.77 -4.15
C ASP A 95 -8.23 3.31 -2.91
N ILE A 96 -7.81 3.73 -1.72
CA ILE A 96 -8.56 3.46 -0.48
C ILE A 96 -9.93 4.15 -0.51
N GLN A 97 -10.00 5.38 -1.05
CA GLN A 97 -11.22 6.18 -1.11
C GLN A 97 -12.12 5.85 -2.31
N GLU A 98 -11.67 5.02 -3.24
CA GLU A 98 -12.40 4.77 -4.47
C GLU A 98 -13.81 4.27 -4.20
N GLU A 99 -14.80 4.94 -4.78
CA GLU A 99 -16.20 4.53 -4.72
C GLU A 99 -16.50 3.54 -5.83
N LYS A 100 -17.37 2.58 -5.53
CA LYS A 100 -17.73 1.54 -6.49
C LYS A 100 -18.67 2.11 -7.55
N ALA A 101 -18.16 2.27 -8.76
CA ALA A 101 -18.93 2.75 -9.91
C ALA A 101 -19.40 1.62 -10.82
N ASP A 102 -18.77 0.46 -10.76
CA ASP A 102 -19.06 -0.72 -11.56
C ASP A 102 -19.17 -1.93 -10.65
N GLU A 103 -20.30 -2.63 -10.71
CA GLU A 103 -20.56 -3.82 -9.89
C GLU A 103 -19.55 -4.96 -10.14
N ASN A 104 -18.93 -4.99 -11.32
CA ASN A 104 -17.95 -6.02 -11.67
C ASN A 104 -16.54 -5.70 -11.19
N ARG A 105 -16.30 -4.47 -10.71
CA ARG A 105 -15.01 -4.04 -10.21
C ARG A 105 -14.94 -4.15 -8.71
N ILE A 106 -13.91 -4.80 -8.20
CA ILE A 106 -13.65 -4.88 -6.76
C ILE A 106 -12.83 -3.67 -6.33
N VAL A 107 -13.33 -2.92 -5.37
CA VAL A 107 -12.64 -1.78 -4.78
C VAL A 107 -12.20 -2.10 -3.35
N PHE A 108 -11.34 -1.26 -2.77
CA PHE A 108 -10.80 -1.46 -1.43
C PHE A 108 -11.90 -1.67 -0.38
N SER A 109 -12.96 -0.88 -0.43
CA SER A 109 -14.05 -0.97 0.55
C SER A 109 -14.86 -2.26 0.47
N ASP A 110 -14.82 -2.97 -0.66
CA ASP A 110 -15.43 -4.31 -0.75
C ASP A 110 -14.68 -5.33 0.11
N ILE A 111 -13.37 -5.17 0.24
CA ILE A 111 -12.51 -6.09 0.98
C ILE A 111 -12.39 -5.67 2.44
N PHE A 112 -12.25 -4.37 2.69
CA PHE A 112 -12.11 -3.79 4.02
C PHE A 112 -13.22 -2.75 4.27
N PRO A 113 -14.48 -3.18 4.49
CA PRO A 113 -15.64 -2.25 4.56
C PRO A 113 -15.62 -1.39 5.80
N GLY A 114 -14.89 -1.35 6.69
CA GLY A 114 -14.85 -0.46 7.85
C GLY A 114 -13.67 0.50 7.84
N VAL A 115 -12.84 0.46 6.79
CA VAL A 115 -11.60 1.23 6.73
C VAL A 115 -11.75 2.37 5.71
N SER A 116 -11.54 3.60 6.14
CA SER A 116 -11.66 4.79 5.31
C SER A 116 -10.67 5.86 5.73
N ILE A 117 -10.40 6.80 4.83
CA ILE A 117 -9.56 7.96 5.14
C ILE A 117 -10.35 8.89 6.08
N LYS A 118 -9.68 9.38 7.10
CA LYS A 118 -10.27 10.32 8.07
C LYS A 118 -10.70 11.59 7.36
N ARG A 119 -11.94 11.98 7.58
CA ARG A 119 -12.52 13.17 6.96
C ARG A 119 -11.78 14.43 7.40
N GLY A 120 -11.38 15.25 6.43
CA GLY A 120 -10.63 16.48 6.68
C GLY A 120 -9.14 16.29 6.89
N ASP A 121 -8.65 15.05 6.87
CA ASP A 121 -7.23 14.73 7.10
C ASP A 121 -6.64 14.00 5.88
N GLY A 122 -6.97 14.49 4.71
CA GLY A 122 -6.56 13.89 3.44
C GLY A 122 -5.51 14.70 2.69
N ALA A 123 -4.51 15.26 3.39
CA ALA A 123 -3.37 15.92 2.73
C ALA A 123 -2.65 14.93 1.81
N MET A 124 -1.94 15.45 0.80
CA MET A 124 -1.34 14.60 -0.22
C MET A 124 -0.19 13.74 0.31
N ASN A 125 0.52 14.20 1.31
CA ASN A 125 1.73 13.54 1.82
C ASN A 125 1.63 13.08 3.27
N LEU A 126 0.58 13.44 3.99
CA LEU A 126 0.34 13.02 5.38
C LEU A 126 -1.15 12.86 5.60
N TRP A 127 -1.59 11.65 5.94
CA TRP A 127 -3.01 11.41 6.17
C TRP A 127 -3.22 10.28 7.19
N SER A 128 -4.45 10.24 7.69
CA SER A 128 -4.88 9.28 8.70
C SER A 128 -6.09 8.49 8.22
N LEU A 129 -6.27 7.31 8.80
CA LEU A 129 -7.52 6.54 8.69
C LEU A 129 -8.50 6.97 9.79
N GLU A 130 -9.78 6.75 9.57
CA GLU A 130 -10.78 6.92 10.62
C GLU A 130 -10.44 6.02 11.81
N GLY A 131 -10.38 6.60 12.99
CA GLY A 131 -9.96 5.91 14.21
C GLY A 131 -8.45 5.80 14.38
N GLY A 132 -7.66 6.28 13.43
CA GLY A 132 -6.19 6.28 13.47
C GLY A 132 -5.61 7.68 13.60
N TYR A 133 -4.29 7.75 13.62
CA TYR A 133 -3.56 9.00 13.69
C TYR A 133 -2.25 8.90 12.91
N ASN A 134 -2.06 9.80 11.93
CA ASN A 134 -0.85 9.86 11.11
C ASN A 134 -0.42 8.48 10.58
N ASN A 135 -1.34 7.79 9.94
CA ASN A 135 -1.09 6.43 9.45
C ASN A 135 -0.14 6.38 8.26
N TYR A 136 -0.02 7.48 7.52
CA TYR A 136 0.80 7.50 6.32
C TYR A 136 1.55 8.81 6.19
N LEU A 137 2.85 8.74 5.92
CA LEU A 137 3.70 9.88 5.57
C LEU A 137 4.51 9.54 4.33
N ALA A 138 4.40 10.38 3.29
CA ALA A 138 5.30 10.36 2.15
C ALA A 138 6.40 11.40 2.35
N THR A 139 7.65 11.01 2.13
CA THR A 139 8.79 11.90 2.30
C THR A 139 9.80 11.75 1.15
N SER A 140 10.76 12.65 1.10
CA SER A 140 11.88 12.62 0.16
C SER A 140 13.16 12.94 0.93
N PRO A 141 14.35 12.78 0.30
CA PRO A 141 15.63 13.09 1.00
C PRO A 141 15.73 14.51 1.52
N THR A 142 14.98 15.45 0.92
CA THR A 142 14.94 16.86 1.36
C THR A 142 13.76 17.17 2.28
N GLY A 143 12.90 16.17 2.52
CA GLY A 143 11.72 16.32 3.36
C GLY A 143 12.04 16.18 4.84
N THR A 144 11.09 16.62 5.67
CA THR A 144 11.18 16.52 7.13
C THR A 144 10.38 15.31 7.61
N ALA A 145 11.07 14.30 8.13
CA ALA A 145 10.43 13.14 8.74
C ALA A 145 10.71 13.04 10.24
N THR A 146 11.25 14.11 10.82
CA THR A 146 11.64 14.15 12.23
C THR A 146 10.42 14.01 13.14
N GLY A 147 10.47 13.06 14.06
CA GLY A 147 9.40 12.82 15.01
C GLY A 147 8.29 11.91 14.51
N PHE A 148 8.36 11.42 13.26
CA PHE A 148 7.41 10.44 12.73
C PHE A 148 7.96 9.03 12.95
N GLY A 149 7.25 8.20 13.73
CA GLY A 149 7.58 6.80 13.91
C GLY A 149 6.83 5.95 12.88
N ALA A 150 7.52 5.00 12.26
CA ALA A 150 6.92 4.10 11.29
C ALA A 150 7.05 2.64 11.73
N THR A 151 5.99 1.85 11.47
CA THR A 151 6.02 0.41 11.64
C THR A 151 6.48 -0.29 10.35
N LEU A 152 6.31 0.38 9.21
CA LEU A 152 6.80 -0.06 7.91
C LEU A 152 7.35 1.14 7.15
N LEU A 153 8.58 1.01 6.67
CA LEU A 153 9.23 2.01 5.83
C LEU A 153 9.49 1.39 4.45
N ILE A 154 9.03 2.07 3.42
CA ILE A 154 9.25 1.67 2.03
C ILE A 154 10.08 2.74 1.34
N ILE A 155 11.22 2.35 0.79
CA ILE A 155 12.04 3.22 -0.05
C ILE A 155 11.88 2.77 -1.50
N ASP A 156 11.29 3.62 -2.31
CA ASP A 156 11.06 3.37 -3.74
C ASP A 156 11.79 4.46 -4.54
N ASP A 157 12.63 4.06 -5.46
CA ASP A 157 13.40 5.01 -6.28
C ASP A 157 12.80 5.30 -7.65
#